data_864b5f395fa6a324dc0b773368f94876
#
_entry.id   864b5f395fa6a324dc0b773368f94876
#
_cell.length_a   1.000
_cell.length_b   1.000
_cell.length_c   1.000
_cell.angle_alpha   90.00
_cell.angle_beta   90.00
_cell.angle_gamma   90.00
#
_symmetry.space_group_name_H-M   'P 1'
#
loop_
_entity.id
_entity.type
_entity.pdbx_description
1 polymer ?
#
loop_
_entity_poly.entity_id
_entity_poly.type
_entity_poly.pdbx_seq_one_letter_code
_entity_poly.pdbx_strand_id
1 'polypeptide(L)'
;MSAEQLSYVLVNPYSIRKSRTGGILSRLISRTGLDLVRARMFAPSRELAEAYAAMAITEPDNARHRATQERIRDYILQNYAPNASGQRRRTLLLVFKGPDAVAKVMSAVGHIVNERTSGETIRDTYGDYMTDAEGKVIYFEPAVLTAPDAASAEKALKLWARYSDSDGGLLENIIPYPAGSKVEKTLVLIKPDNFRFPNARPGGVMDLFSRSGLSIIGFKVHHMSVAEAEDFYGPVLAFLQDKFKEPGGQRSRVAIERELGLELDDAMEKKLGELIGPEFGRDNWEAIVEFMSGRRPSDTPKAERNLPGDRKIVAVIYEGVDAVKKIREVLGPTDPSKAPSGTIRKEFGNSIMVNAAHASDSPESAAREMPIVGIQTNNLRPLIEETYGSLN
;
A
#
# COMPACT_ATOMS: atom_id res chain seq x y z
N MET A 1 -24.34 -3.03 -18.48
CA MET A 1 -23.27 -2.83 -17.47
C MET A 1 -22.18 -2.04 -18.18
N SER A 2 -21.72 -0.90 -17.62
CA SER A 2 -20.60 -0.14 -18.19
C SER A 2 -19.34 -1.03 -18.19
N ALA A 3 -18.52 -0.89 -19.24
CA ALA A 3 -17.27 -1.66 -19.37
C ALA A 3 -16.33 -1.32 -18.22
N GLU A 4 -15.57 -2.30 -17.74
CA GLU A 4 -14.51 -2.08 -16.78
C GLU A 4 -13.41 -1.19 -17.38
N GLN A 5 -12.97 -0.20 -16.62
CA GLN A 5 -11.96 0.77 -17.02
C GLN A 5 -10.82 0.81 -16.01
N LEU A 6 -9.63 1.16 -16.49
CA LEU A 6 -8.55 1.61 -15.63
C LEU A 6 -8.54 3.14 -15.53
N SER A 7 -8.29 3.64 -14.33
CA SER A 7 -7.96 5.03 -14.07
C SER A 7 -6.75 5.13 -13.17
N TYR A 8 -6.12 6.28 -13.09
CA TYR A 8 -4.97 6.47 -12.23
C TYR A 8 -5.02 7.78 -11.44
N VAL A 9 -4.28 7.80 -10.36
CA VAL A 9 -3.98 9.01 -9.60
C VAL A 9 -2.48 9.05 -9.31
N LEU A 10 -1.85 10.17 -9.64
CA LEU A 10 -0.48 10.48 -9.24
C LEU A 10 -0.55 11.35 -7.99
N VAL A 11 -0.08 10.82 -6.87
CA VAL A 11 0.10 11.62 -5.65
C VAL A 11 1.36 12.45 -5.82
N ASN A 12 1.21 13.77 -5.79
CA ASN A 12 2.27 14.71 -6.07
C ASN A 12 3.41 14.67 -5.03
N PRO A 13 4.64 15.04 -5.41
CA PRO A 13 5.79 15.06 -4.50
C PRO A 13 5.54 15.89 -3.23
N TYR A 14 4.84 17.00 -3.33
CA TYR A 14 4.46 17.84 -2.20
C TYR A 14 3.52 17.10 -1.24
N SER A 15 2.49 16.42 -1.76
CA SER A 15 1.53 15.65 -0.95
C SER A 15 2.19 14.50 -0.20
N ILE A 16 3.15 13.80 -0.85
CA ILE A 16 3.94 12.74 -0.18
C ILE A 16 4.78 13.35 0.95
N ARG A 17 5.47 14.46 0.69
CA ARG A 17 6.31 15.15 1.68
C ARG A 17 5.50 15.68 2.87
N LYS A 18 4.25 16.05 2.65
CA LYS A 18 3.31 16.50 3.68
C LYS A 18 2.53 15.36 4.34
N SER A 19 2.92 14.11 4.09
CA SER A 19 2.28 12.92 4.67
C SER A 19 0.77 12.80 4.37
N ARG A 20 0.32 13.31 3.23
CA ARG A 20 -1.11 13.34 2.83
C ARG A 20 -1.55 12.06 2.11
N THR A 21 -0.62 11.14 1.84
CA THR A 21 -0.86 9.92 1.03
C THR A 21 -1.98 9.06 1.62
N GLY A 22 -1.99 8.85 2.94
CA GLY A 22 -3.01 8.07 3.63
C GLY A 22 -4.42 8.65 3.48
N GLY A 23 -4.58 9.95 3.73
CA GLY A 23 -5.85 10.65 3.59
C GLY A 23 -6.37 10.67 2.15
N ILE A 24 -5.48 10.85 1.17
CA ILE A 24 -5.80 10.78 -0.26
C ILE A 24 -6.29 9.38 -0.63
N LEU A 25 -5.58 8.32 -0.21
CA LEU A 25 -5.95 6.93 -0.47
C LEU A 25 -7.30 6.57 0.18
N SER A 26 -7.51 6.98 1.45
CA SER A 26 -8.79 6.81 2.15
C SER A 26 -9.95 7.35 1.34
N ARG A 27 -9.81 8.58 0.85
CA ARG A 27 -10.87 9.27 0.11
C ARG A 27 -11.12 8.64 -1.26
N LEU A 28 -10.07 8.25 -1.98
CA LEU A 28 -10.21 7.57 -3.27
C LEU A 28 -10.99 6.27 -3.11
N ILE A 29 -10.56 5.37 -2.22
CA ILE A 29 -11.22 4.07 -2.06
C ILE A 29 -12.67 4.22 -1.58
N SER A 30 -12.89 5.03 -0.53
CA SER A 30 -14.22 5.12 0.09
C SER A 30 -15.25 5.84 -0.77
N ARG A 31 -14.85 6.83 -1.59
CA ARG A 31 -15.81 7.61 -2.40
C ARG A 31 -16.05 7.03 -3.80
N THR A 32 -15.05 6.35 -4.36
CA THR A 32 -15.20 5.79 -5.71
C THR A 32 -15.76 4.38 -5.73
N GLY A 33 -15.54 3.61 -4.66
CA GLY A 33 -15.84 2.18 -4.61
C GLY A 33 -15.01 1.34 -5.58
N LEU A 34 -13.98 1.94 -6.21
CA LEU A 34 -13.11 1.27 -7.18
C LEU A 34 -12.09 0.38 -6.49
N ASP A 35 -11.65 -0.63 -7.21
CA ASP A 35 -10.57 -1.51 -6.76
C ASP A 35 -9.20 -0.90 -7.04
N LEU A 36 -8.36 -0.77 -6.01
CA LEU A 36 -6.95 -0.42 -6.15
C LEU A 36 -6.20 -1.66 -6.63
N VAL A 37 -5.86 -1.72 -7.91
CA VAL A 37 -5.26 -2.91 -8.53
C VAL A 37 -3.74 -2.86 -8.62
N ARG A 38 -3.14 -1.67 -8.76
CA ARG A 38 -1.68 -1.49 -8.79
C ARG A 38 -1.30 -0.20 -8.09
N ALA A 39 -0.09 -0.19 -7.56
CA ALA A 39 0.54 1.02 -7.06
C ALA A 39 2.06 0.90 -7.20
N ARG A 40 2.73 1.99 -7.55
CA ARG A 40 4.19 2.00 -7.71
C ARG A 40 4.75 3.38 -7.40
N MET A 41 5.83 3.39 -6.61
CA MET A 41 6.61 4.61 -6.41
C MET A 41 7.43 4.92 -7.65
N PHE A 42 7.56 6.19 -7.96
CA PHE A 42 8.41 6.72 -9.03
C PHE A 42 9.29 7.85 -8.52
N ALA A 43 10.47 7.95 -9.12
CA ALA A 43 11.32 9.13 -9.10
C ALA A 43 11.59 9.52 -10.56
N PRO A 44 10.72 10.32 -11.19
CA PRO A 44 10.76 10.54 -12.63
C PRO A 44 12.10 11.10 -13.12
N SER A 45 12.58 10.58 -14.24
CA SER A 45 13.63 11.20 -15.05
C SER A 45 13.11 12.48 -15.68
N ARG A 46 14.02 13.26 -16.26
CA ARG A 46 13.63 14.46 -17.02
C ARG A 46 12.78 14.09 -18.23
N GLU A 47 13.14 13.01 -18.91
CA GLU A 47 12.45 12.49 -20.10
C GLU A 47 11.01 12.10 -19.77
N LEU A 48 10.77 11.36 -18.69
CA LEU A 48 9.42 11.01 -18.25
C LEU A 48 8.61 12.26 -17.88
N ALA A 49 9.22 13.19 -17.14
CA ALA A 49 8.53 14.42 -16.73
C ALA A 49 8.16 15.31 -17.95
N GLU A 50 9.04 15.45 -18.92
CA GLU A 50 8.80 16.21 -20.16
C GLU A 50 7.72 15.53 -21.03
N ALA A 51 7.80 14.21 -21.21
CA ALA A 51 6.80 13.46 -21.96
C ALA A 51 5.41 13.55 -21.31
N TYR A 52 5.34 13.46 -19.98
CA TYR A 52 4.07 13.59 -19.25
C TYR A 52 3.55 15.03 -19.27
N ALA A 53 4.42 16.04 -19.15
CA ALA A 53 4.06 17.44 -19.25
C ALA A 53 3.47 17.79 -20.64
N ALA A 54 4.03 17.22 -21.70
CA ALA A 54 3.52 17.40 -23.07
C ALA A 54 2.07 16.89 -23.23
N MET A 55 1.69 15.85 -22.49
CA MET A 55 0.31 15.32 -22.52
C MET A 55 -0.73 16.25 -21.88
N ALA A 56 -0.30 17.21 -21.05
CA ALA A 56 -1.20 18.19 -20.46
C ALA A 56 -1.73 19.20 -21.48
N ILE A 57 -1.07 19.33 -22.63
CA ILE A 57 -1.44 20.23 -23.71
C ILE A 57 -2.25 19.45 -24.75
N THR A 58 -3.53 19.76 -24.82
CA THR A 58 -4.45 19.27 -25.86
C THR A 58 -5.03 20.47 -26.62
N GLU A 59 -5.77 20.23 -27.69
CA GLU A 59 -6.47 21.31 -28.42
C GLU A 59 -7.53 21.92 -27.49
N PRO A 60 -7.35 23.17 -27.03
CA PRO A 60 -8.27 23.78 -26.09
C PRO A 60 -9.45 24.44 -26.79
N ASP A 61 -10.64 24.32 -26.22
CA ASP A 61 -11.85 24.96 -26.70
C ASP A 61 -11.83 26.49 -26.51
N ASN A 62 -11.04 26.97 -25.54
CA ASN A 62 -10.97 28.39 -25.21
C ASN A 62 -9.68 28.75 -24.43
N ALA A 63 -9.41 30.06 -24.32
CA ALA A 63 -8.21 30.58 -23.64
C ALA A 63 -8.09 30.17 -22.17
N ARG A 64 -9.21 29.99 -21.43
CA ARG A 64 -9.19 29.56 -20.04
C ARG A 64 -8.69 28.13 -19.90
N HIS A 65 -9.14 27.22 -20.78
CA HIS A 65 -8.64 25.83 -20.82
C HIS A 65 -7.15 25.81 -21.16
N ARG A 66 -6.72 26.60 -22.13
CA ARG A 66 -5.29 26.70 -22.49
C ARG A 66 -4.42 27.14 -21.32
N ALA A 67 -4.81 28.19 -20.62
CA ALA A 67 -4.07 28.68 -19.45
C ALA A 67 -3.98 27.63 -18.32
N THR A 68 -5.04 26.81 -18.15
CA THR A 68 -5.05 25.72 -17.17
C THR A 68 -4.10 24.60 -17.59
N GLN A 69 -4.11 24.19 -18.85
CA GLN A 69 -3.22 23.18 -19.40
C GLN A 69 -1.75 23.58 -19.29
N GLU A 70 -1.42 24.83 -19.64
CA GLU A 70 -0.07 25.39 -19.51
C GLU A 70 0.40 25.39 -18.05
N ARG A 71 -0.47 25.73 -17.11
CA ARG A 71 -0.15 25.69 -15.68
C ARG A 71 0.12 24.26 -15.18
N ILE A 72 -0.65 23.27 -15.65
CA ILE A 72 -0.41 21.86 -15.32
C ILE A 72 0.93 21.40 -15.90
N ARG A 73 1.20 21.72 -17.17
CA ARG A 73 2.48 21.43 -17.82
C ARG A 73 3.66 22.00 -17.01
N ASP A 74 3.59 23.27 -16.67
CA ASP A 74 4.66 23.96 -15.96
C ASP A 74 4.82 23.40 -14.54
N TYR A 75 3.73 23.06 -13.85
CA TYR A 75 3.75 22.35 -12.58
C TYR A 75 4.47 21.01 -12.68
N ILE A 76 4.18 20.21 -13.71
CA ILE A 76 4.83 18.90 -13.92
C ILE A 76 6.34 19.11 -14.14
N LEU A 77 6.74 19.99 -15.03
CA LEU A 77 8.15 20.27 -15.31
C LEU A 77 8.90 20.74 -14.05
N GLN A 78 8.28 21.57 -13.23
CA GLN A 78 8.90 22.11 -12.02
C GLN A 78 8.96 21.08 -10.89
N ASN A 79 7.97 20.21 -10.73
CA ASN A 79 7.80 19.37 -9.53
C ASN A 79 8.11 17.90 -9.76
N TYR A 80 8.06 17.39 -10.99
CA TYR A 80 8.34 15.99 -11.29
C TYR A 80 9.75 15.78 -11.85
N ALA A 81 10.25 16.71 -12.66
CA ALA A 81 11.62 16.62 -13.16
C ALA A 81 12.66 16.75 -12.03
N PRO A 82 13.85 16.17 -12.21
CA PRO A 82 14.99 16.42 -11.33
C PRO A 82 15.25 17.91 -11.16
N ASN A 83 15.64 18.33 -9.95
CA ASN A 83 16.03 19.71 -9.69
C ASN A 83 17.38 20.06 -10.37
N ALA A 84 17.84 21.31 -10.20
CA ALA A 84 19.10 21.78 -10.81
C ALA A 84 20.34 20.99 -10.36
N SER A 85 20.30 20.36 -9.16
CA SER A 85 21.37 19.48 -8.68
C SER A 85 21.20 18.01 -9.10
N GLY A 86 20.24 17.69 -9.97
CA GLY A 86 19.96 16.33 -10.44
C GLY A 86 19.17 15.47 -9.46
N GLN A 87 18.75 16.00 -8.31
CA GLN A 87 18.00 15.25 -7.32
C GLN A 87 16.57 15.02 -7.83
N ARG A 88 16.16 13.75 -7.88
CA ARG A 88 14.81 13.31 -8.25
C ARG A 88 13.84 13.47 -7.08
N ARG A 89 12.56 13.61 -7.40
CA ARG A 89 11.47 13.71 -6.41
C ARG A 89 10.56 12.50 -6.51
N ARG A 90 9.96 12.11 -5.37
CA ARG A 90 9.07 10.96 -5.30
C ARG A 90 7.66 11.34 -5.73
N THR A 91 7.03 10.52 -6.56
CA THR A 91 5.59 10.50 -6.82
C THR A 91 5.06 9.08 -6.69
N LEU A 92 3.79 8.92 -6.36
CA LEU A 92 3.15 7.61 -6.23
C LEU A 92 2.03 7.49 -7.26
N LEU A 93 2.18 6.52 -8.17
CA LEU A 93 1.13 6.13 -9.09
C LEU A 93 0.22 5.10 -8.39
N LEU A 94 -1.08 5.40 -8.35
CA LEU A 94 -2.16 4.50 -7.92
C LEU A 94 -3.02 4.19 -9.13
N VAL A 95 -3.31 2.91 -9.41
CA VAL A 95 -4.17 2.47 -10.51
C VAL A 95 -5.42 1.81 -9.96
N PHE A 96 -6.55 2.33 -10.36
CA PHE A 96 -7.88 1.87 -9.97
C PHE A 96 -8.59 1.20 -11.14
N LYS A 97 -9.37 0.16 -10.84
CA LYS A 97 -10.17 -0.59 -11.81
C LYS A 97 -11.64 -0.65 -11.38
N GLY A 98 -12.53 -0.55 -12.33
CA GLY A 98 -13.97 -0.74 -12.13
C GLY A 98 -14.82 -0.01 -13.17
N PRO A 99 -16.14 -0.07 -13.05
CA PRO A 99 -17.04 0.62 -13.95
C PRO A 99 -16.93 2.13 -13.80
N ASP A 100 -16.86 2.86 -14.91
CA ASP A 100 -16.76 4.31 -14.98
C ASP A 100 -15.57 4.89 -14.16
N ALA A 101 -14.44 4.14 -14.11
CA ALA A 101 -13.34 4.47 -13.22
C ALA A 101 -12.78 5.87 -13.41
N VAL A 102 -12.68 6.35 -14.65
CA VAL A 102 -12.16 7.69 -14.95
C VAL A 102 -13.08 8.77 -14.38
N ALA A 103 -14.38 8.68 -14.65
CA ALA A 103 -15.36 9.66 -14.16
C ALA A 103 -15.43 9.67 -12.61
N LYS A 104 -15.44 8.51 -11.99
CA LYS A 104 -15.44 8.38 -10.51
C LYS A 104 -14.19 8.97 -9.87
N VAL A 105 -13.01 8.68 -10.43
CA VAL A 105 -11.74 9.26 -9.96
C VAL A 105 -11.76 10.78 -10.14
N MET A 106 -12.17 11.29 -11.29
CA MET A 106 -12.28 12.73 -11.53
C MET A 106 -13.19 13.42 -10.53
N SER A 107 -14.37 12.82 -10.25
CA SER A 107 -15.30 13.35 -9.24
C SER A 107 -14.69 13.39 -7.84
N ALA A 108 -13.98 12.32 -7.42
CA ALA A 108 -13.33 12.29 -6.11
C ALA A 108 -12.12 13.23 -6.00
N VAL A 109 -11.39 13.39 -7.10
CA VAL A 109 -10.23 14.31 -7.17
C VAL A 109 -10.66 15.77 -7.18
N GLY A 110 -11.72 16.12 -7.90
CA GLY A 110 -12.24 17.49 -8.00
C GLY A 110 -11.57 18.34 -9.07
N HIS A 111 -12.08 19.55 -9.24
CA HIS A 111 -11.62 20.50 -10.25
C HIS A 111 -10.20 20.98 -9.97
N ILE A 112 -9.45 21.25 -11.04
CA ILE A 112 -8.08 21.73 -10.95
C ILE A 112 -7.99 23.23 -10.67
N VAL A 113 -9.00 23.97 -11.06
CA VAL A 113 -9.15 25.41 -10.77
C VAL A 113 -10.05 25.57 -9.56
N ASN A 114 -9.68 26.47 -8.68
CA ASN A 114 -10.32 26.64 -7.37
C ASN A 114 -11.71 27.25 -7.47
N GLU A 115 -12.69 26.46 -7.88
CA GLU A 115 -14.09 26.70 -7.56
C GLU A 115 -14.42 25.79 -6.35
N ARG A 116 -13.91 26.15 -5.17
CA ARG A 116 -14.19 25.40 -3.93
C ARG A 116 -15.68 25.40 -3.68
N THR A 117 -16.32 24.25 -3.88
CA THR A 117 -17.75 24.12 -3.73
C THR A 117 -18.14 23.39 -2.45
N SER A 118 -17.33 22.49 -1.93
CA SER A 118 -17.76 21.62 -0.83
C SER A 118 -16.68 21.20 0.17
N GLY A 119 -15.39 21.40 -0.12
CA GLY A 119 -14.29 20.84 0.71
C GLY A 119 -14.21 19.30 0.68
N GLU A 120 -15.03 18.64 -0.15
CA GLU A 120 -15.14 17.18 -0.17
C GLU A 120 -14.15 16.50 -1.08
N THR A 121 -13.66 17.18 -2.12
CA THR A 121 -12.74 16.60 -3.07
C THR A 121 -11.30 16.57 -2.53
N ILE A 122 -10.45 15.77 -3.16
CA ILE A 122 -9.03 15.70 -2.78
C ILE A 122 -8.36 17.06 -2.97
N ARG A 123 -8.63 17.74 -4.07
CA ARG A 123 -8.03 19.05 -4.36
C ARG A 123 -8.53 20.13 -3.41
N ASP A 124 -9.80 20.12 -3.03
CA ASP A 124 -10.33 21.07 -2.04
C ASP A 124 -9.69 20.90 -0.66
N THR A 125 -9.35 19.66 -0.28
CA THR A 125 -8.78 19.36 1.05
C THR A 125 -7.26 19.49 1.09
N TYR A 126 -6.57 19.01 0.06
CA TYR A 126 -5.12 18.84 0.05
C TYR A 126 -4.39 19.69 -0.98
N GLY A 127 -5.14 20.33 -1.90
CA GLY A 127 -4.59 21.28 -2.85
C GLY A 127 -4.49 22.68 -2.26
N ASP A 128 -3.64 23.48 -2.88
CA ASP A 128 -3.49 24.91 -2.59
C ASP A 128 -3.51 25.70 -3.89
N TYR A 129 -4.32 26.74 -3.91
CA TYR A 129 -4.46 27.64 -5.05
C TYR A 129 -4.63 29.08 -4.53
N MET A 130 -3.70 29.94 -4.85
CA MET A 130 -3.72 31.34 -4.40
C MET A 130 -3.66 32.28 -5.61
N THR A 131 -4.43 33.33 -5.55
CA THR A 131 -4.41 34.44 -6.53
C THR A 131 -4.03 35.74 -5.84
N ASP A 132 -3.42 36.64 -6.58
CA ASP A 132 -3.27 38.04 -6.16
C ASP A 132 -4.61 38.81 -6.28
N ALA A 133 -4.56 40.11 -6.00
CA ALA A 133 -5.73 40.99 -6.04
C ALA A 133 -6.31 41.13 -7.48
N GLU A 134 -5.47 40.93 -8.48
CA GLU A 134 -5.82 41.00 -9.90
C GLU A 134 -6.32 39.67 -10.45
N GLY A 135 -6.41 38.60 -9.59
CA GLY A 135 -6.86 37.26 -9.96
C GLY A 135 -5.78 36.41 -10.66
N LYS A 136 -4.53 36.86 -10.72
CA LYS A 136 -3.41 36.07 -11.24
C LYS A 136 -3.00 35.02 -10.24
N VAL A 137 -2.78 33.78 -10.72
CA VAL A 137 -2.33 32.68 -9.87
C VAL A 137 -0.88 32.87 -9.45
N ILE A 138 -0.66 32.98 -8.16
CA ILE A 138 0.67 33.14 -7.53
C ILE A 138 1.16 31.85 -6.86
N TYR A 139 0.26 30.90 -6.53
CA TYR A 139 0.61 29.58 -6.02
C TYR A 139 -0.39 28.52 -6.52
N PHE A 140 0.15 27.38 -6.93
CA PHE A 140 -0.64 26.27 -7.45
C PHE A 140 -0.06 24.91 -7.04
N GLU A 141 -0.81 24.18 -6.23
CA GLU A 141 -0.50 22.80 -5.81
C GLU A 141 -1.77 21.95 -5.89
N PRO A 142 -1.93 21.11 -6.93
CA PRO A 142 -3.17 20.37 -7.15
C PRO A 142 -3.29 19.09 -6.32
N ALA A 143 -2.40 18.83 -5.39
CA ALA A 143 -2.28 17.64 -4.54
C ALA A 143 -2.08 16.32 -5.31
N VAL A 144 -2.86 16.09 -6.36
CA VAL A 144 -2.79 14.90 -7.22
C VAL A 144 -3.05 15.28 -8.68
N LEU A 145 -2.52 14.47 -9.59
CA LEU A 145 -2.84 14.54 -11.03
C LEU A 145 -3.57 13.26 -11.47
N THR A 146 -4.48 13.38 -12.39
CA THR A 146 -5.22 12.30 -13.04
C THR A 146 -5.64 12.73 -14.44
N ALA A 147 -6.08 11.79 -15.27
CA ALA A 147 -6.57 12.08 -16.63
C ALA A 147 -8.01 12.58 -16.63
N PRO A 148 -8.36 13.48 -17.55
CA PRO A 148 -9.72 14.00 -17.68
C PRO A 148 -10.70 13.03 -18.36
N ASP A 149 -10.20 12.10 -19.17
CA ASP A 149 -10.98 11.15 -19.97
C ASP A 149 -10.25 9.82 -20.16
N ALA A 150 -10.94 8.81 -20.71
CA ALA A 150 -10.41 7.46 -20.86
C ALA A 150 -9.23 7.38 -21.85
N ALA A 151 -9.25 8.12 -22.94
CA ALA A 151 -8.17 8.12 -23.92
C ALA A 151 -6.88 8.74 -23.35
N SER A 152 -7.03 9.83 -22.60
CA SER A 152 -5.93 10.46 -21.86
C SER A 152 -5.40 9.54 -20.76
N ALA A 153 -6.27 8.78 -20.08
CA ALA A 153 -5.88 7.82 -19.06
C ALA A 153 -5.05 6.68 -19.67
N GLU A 154 -5.48 6.11 -20.79
CA GLU A 154 -4.73 5.08 -21.52
C GLU A 154 -3.33 5.57 -21.91
N LYS A 155 -3.26 6.74 -22.58
CA LYS A 155 -1.98 7.32 -23.02
C LYS A 155 -1.01 7.53 -21.84
N ALA A 156 -1.52 8.09 -20.74
CA ALA A 156 -0.70 8.33 -19.55
C ALA A 156 -0.26 7.01 -18.89
N LEU A 157 -1.16 6.04 -18.72
CA LEU A 157 -0.82 4.74 -18.15
C LEU A 157 0.23 4.01 -19.00
N LYS A 158 0.12 4.04 -20.33
CA LYS A 158 1.17 3.49 -21.23
C LYS A 158 2.52 4.20 -21.04
N LEU A 159 2.52 5.53 -20.92
CA LEU A 159 3.75 6.29 -20.65
C LEU A 159 4.38 5.88 -19.34
N TRP A 160 3.63 5.90 -18.23
CA TRP A 160 4.13 5.53 -16.91
C TRP A 160 4.59 4.08 -16.85
N ALA A 161 3.90 3.16 -17.52
CA ALA A 161 4.30 1.76 -17.64
C ALA A 161 5.62 1.58 -18.40
N ARG A 162 5.87 2.38 -19.45
CA ARG A 162 7.12 2.37 -20.22
C ARG A 162 8.34 2.71 -19.35
N TYR A 163 8.20 3.67 -18.46
CA TYR A 163 9.26 4.10 -17.54
C TYR A 163 9.24 3.39 -16.18
N SER A 164 8.36 2.41 -16.00
CA SER A 164 8.16 1.80 -14.68
C SER A 164 9.33 0.96 -14.18
N ASP A 165 10.22 0.50 -15.07
CA ASP A 165 11.44 -0.23 -14.70
C ASP A 165 12.62 0.71 -14.41
N SER A 166 12.75 1.81 -15.18
CA SER A 166 13.88 2.76 -15.04
C SER A 166 13.66 3.79 -13.94
N ASP A 167 12.43 4.25 -13.76
CA ASP A 167 12.10 5.38 -12.88
C ASP A 167 11.24 4.97 -11.68
N GLY A 168 10.76 3.72 -11.63
CA GLY A 168 9.84 3.24 -10.61
C GLY A 168 10.34 2.02 -9.84
N GLY A 169 9.68 1.74 -8.71
CA GLY A 169 9.94 0.57 -7.87
C GLY A 169 10.34 0.93 -6.45
N LEU A 170 11.30 0.21 -5.90
CA LEU A 170 11.95 0.56 -4.66
C LEU A 170 12.99 1.66 -4.95
N LEU A 171 12.73 2.85 -4.46
CA LEU A 171 13.56 4.02 -4.72
C LEU A 171 14.75 4.03 -3.77
N GLU A 172 15.96 4.18 -4.31
CA GLU A 172 17.18 4.24 -3.52
C GLU A 172 17.88 5.60 -3.68
N ASN A 173 18.49 6.07 -2.60
CA ASN A 173 19.28 7.33 -2.58
C ASN A 173 18.49 8.58 -3.02
N ILE A 174 17.18 8.57 -2.84
CA ILE A 174 16.30 9.69 -3.22
C ILE A 174 16.18 10.71 -2.08
N ILE A 175 16.31 10.27 -0.83
CA ILE A 175 16.20 11.12 0.34
C ILE A 175 17.61 11.50 0.82
N PRO A 176 17.93 12.79 0.90
CA PRO A 176 19.18 13.21 1.52
C PRO A 176 19.10 13.07 3.03
N TYR A 177 20.08 12.40 3.62
CA TYR A 177 20.26 12.30 5.07
C TYR A 177 21.58 12.97 5.46
N PRO A 178 21.70 13.53 6.68
CA PRO A 178 22.97 14.02 7.19
C PRO A 178 24.06 12.94 7.15
N ALA A 179 25.29 13.33 6.92
CA ALA A 179 26.42 12.38 6.92
C ALA A 179 26.50 11.64 8.27
N GLY A 180 26.76 10.34 8.23
CA GLY A 180 26.82 9.48 9.43
C GLY A 180 25.47 9.03 9.97
N SER A 181 24.33 9.41 9.38
CA SER A 181 23.03 8.92 9.78
C SER A 181 22.93 7.40 9.54
N LYS A 182 22.51 6.64 10.56
CA LYS A 182 22.17 5.22 10.42
C LYS A 182 20.77 5.10 9.84
N VAL A 183 20.68 5.09 8.52
CA VAL A 183 19.41 4.97 7.80
C VAL A 183 19.03 3.51 7.68
N GLU A 184 17.78 3.19 8.01
CA GLU A 184 17.20 1.85 7.94
C GLU A 184 16.03 1.84 6.98
N LYS A 185 15.76 0.65 6.39
CA LYS A 185 14.52 0.36 5.65
C LYS A 185 13.69 -0.63 6.44
N THR A 186 12.38 -0.48 6.42
CA THR A 186 11.45 -1.43 7.02
C THR A 186 10.24 -1.66 6.13
N LEU A 187 9.75 -2.90 6.10
CA LEU A 187 8.54 -3.29 5.39
C LEU A 187 7.32 -3.17 6.30
N VAL A 188 6.27 -2.61 5.77
CA VAL A 188 4.91 -2.67 6.32
C VAL A 188 4.01 -3.37 5.32
N LEU A 189 3.19 -4.32 5.78
CA LEU A 189 2.07 -4.87 5.01
C LEU A 189 0.76 -4.39 5.60
N ILE A 190 -0.04 -3.69 4.81
CA ILE A 190 -1.46 -3.47 5.13
C ILE A 190 -2.19 -4.75 4.76
N LYS A 191 -2.79 -5.41 5.76
CA LYS A 191 -3.29 -6.78 5.69
C LYS A 191 -4.66 -6.86 4.99
N PRO A 192 -5.10 -8.07 4.55
CA PRO A 192 -6.33 -8.26 3.79
C PRO A 192 -7.60 -7.79 4.50
N ASP A 193 -7.64 -7.78 5.83
CA ASP A 193 -8.79 -7.32 6.59
C ASP A 193 -9.19 -5.86 6.31
N ASN A 194 -8.27 -5.06 5.78
CA ASN A 194 -8.54 -3.67 5.40
C ASN A 194 -9.22 -3.54 4.03
N PHE A 195 -9.23 -4.61 3.20
CA PHE A 195 -9.69 -4.58 1.81
C PHE A 195 -10.95 -5.43 1.55
N ARG A 196 -11.66 -5.88 2.60
CA ARG A 196 -12.87 -6.72 2.46
C ARG A 196 -13.98 -6.06 1.66
N PHE A 197 -14.07 -4.76 1.73
CA PHE A 197 -14.98 -3.89 0.97
C PHE A 197 -14.36 -2.49 0.85
N PRO A 198 -14.76 -1.68 -0.16
CA PRO A 198 -14.25 -0.32 -0.30
C PRO A 198 -14.55 0.54 0.94
N ASN A 199 -13.50 1.03 1.58
CA ASN A 199 -13.60 1.83 2.81
C ASN A 199 -12.33 2.66 3.04
N ALA A 200 -12.34 3.50 4.08
CA ALA A 200 -11.23 4.39 4.42
C ALA A 200 -10.08 3.71 5.18
N ARG A 201 -10.23 2.47 5.65
CA ARG A 201 -9.24 1.81 6.55
C ARG A 201 -7.83 1.73 5.98
N PRO A 202 -7.60 1.31 4.71
CA PRO A 202 -6.23 1.20 4.19
C PRO A 202 -5.47 2.52 4.27
N GLY A 203 -6.12 3.61 3.89
CA GLY A 203 -5.53 4.93 3.97
C GLY A 203 -5.42 5.45 5.42
N GLY A 204 -6.38 5.13 6.31
CA GLY A 204 -6.30 5.47 7.73
C GLY A 204 -5.12 4.80 8.43
N VAL A 205 -4.85 3.53 8.12
CA VAL A 205 -3.64 2.82 8.60
C VAL A 205 -2.37 3.52 8.13
N MET A 206 -2.30 3.92 6.85
CA MET A 206 -1.16 4.67 6.31
C MET A 206 -1.01 6.05 6.97
N ASP A 207 -2.11 6.72 7.24
CA ASP A 207 -2.11 8.04 7.88
C ASP A 207 -1.49 7.96 9.28
N LEU A 208 -1.82 6.92 10.06
CA LEU A 208 -1.18 6.69 11.35
C LEU A 208 0.32 6.43 11.22
N PHE A 209 0.78 5.65 10.24
CA PHE A 209 2.21 5.45 10.00
C PHE A 209 2.95 6.75 9.66
N SER A 210 2.27 7.75 9.11
CA SER A 210 2.88 9.04 8.80
C SER A 210 3.43 9.77 10.04
N ARG A 211 2.92 9.45 11.23
CA ARG A 211 3.41 9.99 12.53
C ARG A 211 4.85 9.61 12.82
N SER A 212 5.37 8.56 12.20
CA SER A 212 6.77 8.15 12.31
C SER A 212 7.75 9.17 11.73
N GLY A 213 7.29 10.06 10.85
CA GLY A 213 8.13 11.01 10.11
C GLY A 213 9.03 10.36 9.05
N LEU A 214 8.86 9.07 8.79
CA LEU A 214 9.65 8.32 7.82
C LEU A 214 9.20 8.56 6.39
N SER A 215 10.09 8.28 5.46
CA SER A 215 9.86 8.45 4.04
C SER A 215 9.38 7.16 3.37
N ILE A 216 8.28 7.21 2.64
CA ILE A 216 7.85 6.10 1.77
C ILE A 216 8.77 6.09 0.55
N ILE A 217 9.42 4.94 0.29
CA ILE A 217 10.32 4.74 -0.85
C ILE A 217 9.93 3.56 -1.74
N GLY A 218 8.99 2.72 -1.29
CA GLY A 218 8.44 1.61 -2.06
C GLY A 218 6.95 1.44 -1.77
N PHE A 219 6.18 1.07 -2.79
CA PHE A 219 4.74 0.86 -2.66
C PHE A 219 4.27 -0.16 -3.70
N LYS A 220 3.58 -1.22 -3.27
CA LYS A 220 3.09 -2.27 -4.16
C LYS A 220 1.76 -2.85 -3.67
N VAL A 221 0.80 -3.01 -4.58
CA VAL A 221 -0.36 -3.87 -4.37
C VAL A 221 0.05 -5.29 -4.75
N HIS A 222 -0.18 -6.25 -3.87
CA HIS A 222 0.24 -7.63 -4.06
C HIS A 222 -0.83 -8.61 -3.59
N HIS A 223 -0.82 -9.81 -4.17
CA HIS A 223 -1.63 -10.96 -3.80
C HIS A 223 -0.67 -12.11 -3.54
N MET A 224 -0.38 -12.37 -2.27
CA MET A 224 0.57 -13.42 -1.92
C MET A 224 0.07 -14.79 -2.40
N SER A 225 0.94 -15.55 -3.02
CA SER A 225 0.73 -16.98 -3.22
C SER A 225 0.83 -17.73 -1.87
N VAL A 226 0.38 -18.98 -1.83
CA VAL A 226 0.57 -19.82 -0.64
C VAL A 226 2.06 -19.98 -0.33
N ALA A 227 2.89 -20.24 -1.35
CA ALA A 227 4.33 -20.42 -1.18
C ALA A 227 5.02 -19.16 -0.62
N GLU A 228 4.65 -17.96 -1.12
CA GLU A 228 5.18 -16.70 -0.57
C GLU A 228 4.73 -16.49 0.88
N ALA A 229 3.49 -16.79 1.22
CA ALA A 229 2.99 -16.65 2.58
C ALA A 229 3.62 -17.69 3.54
N GLU A 230 3.85 -18.93 3.08
CA GLU A 230 4.60 -19.95 3.82
C GLU A 230 6.04 -19.50 4.10
N ASP A 231 6.75 -18.96 3.10
CA ASP A 231 8.11 -18.44 3.27
C ASP A 231 8.11 -17.23 4.22
N PHE A 232 7.19 -16.29 4.02
CA PHE A 232 7.11 -15.07 4.82
C PHE A 232 6.88 -15.37 6.31
N TYR A 233 5.96 -16.28 6.63
CA TYR A 233 5.61 -16.66 8.00
C TYR A 233 6.33 -17.94 8.50
N GLY A 234 7.25 -18.50 7.71
CA GLY A 234 8.02 -19.68 8.08
C GLY A 234 8.71 -19.58 9.46
N PRO A 235 9.39 -18.47 9.79
CA PRO A 235 10.04 -18.31 11.10
C PRO A 235 9.08 -18.37 12.30
N VAL A 236 7.78 -18.13 12.09
CA VAL A 236 6.77 -18.13 13.16
C VAL A 236 6.29 -19.56 13.48
N LEU A 237 6.45 -20.53 12.57
CA LEU A 237 5.93 -21.90 12.75
C LEU A 237 6.48 -22.58 14.01
N ALA A 238 7.79 -22.63 14.16
CA ALA A 238 8.42 -23.29 15.33
C ALA A 238 7.99 -22.63 16.65
N PHE A 239 7.91 -21.31 16.67
CA PHE A 239 7.41 -20.56 17.83
C PHE A 239 5.97 -20.93 18.17
N LEU A 240 5.07 -21.04 17.17
CA LEU A 240 3.68 -21.43 17.42
C LEU A 240 3.58 -22.88 17.89
N GLN A 241 4.34 -23.79 17.30
CA GLN A 241 4.36 -25.20 17.73
C GLN A 241 4.76 -25.34 19.20
N ASP A 242 5.74 -24.58 19.65
CA ASP A 242 6.15 -24.59 21.07
C ASP A 242 5.11 -23.88 21.96
N LYS A 243 4.66 -22.70 21.58
CA LYS A 243 3.68 -21.89 22.33
C LYS A 243 2.36 -22.64 22.56
N PHE A 244 1.94 -23.46 21.61
CA PHE A 244 0.66 -24.17 21.70
C PHE A 244 0.73 -25.51 22.47
N LYS A 245 1.88 -25.90 23.01
CA LYS A 245 1.99 -27.07 23.88
C LYS A 245 1.13 -26.93 25.15
N GLU A 246 1.26 -25.85 25.88
CA GLU A 246 0.47 -25.61 27.09
C GLU A 246 -1.03 -25.53 26.80
N PRO A 247 -1.56 -24.65 25.95
CA PRO A 247 -2.99 -24.61 25.66
C PRO A 247 -3.51 -25.88 24.95
N GLY A 248 -2.67 -26.57 24.18
CA GLY A 248 -3.01 -27.87 23.57
C GLY A 248 -3.18 -28.96 24.64
N GLY A 249 -2.29 -29.03 25.63
CA GLY A 249 -2.39 -29.94 26.76
C GLY A 249 -3.65 -29.68 27.59
N GLN A 250 -3.88 -28.46 28.01
CA GLN A 250 -5.06 -28.05 28.78
C GLN A 250 -6.37 -28.41 28.07
N ARG A 251 -6.51 -28.05 26.78
CA ARG A 251 -7.72 -28.35 26.00
C ARG A 251 -7.92 -29.85 25.79
N SER A 252 -6.84 -30.60 25.56
CA SER A 252 -6.90 -32.03 25.41
C SER A 252 -7.32 -32.71 26.72
N ARG A 253 -6.75 -32.29 27.86
CA ARG A 253 -7.17 -32.77 29.19
C ARG A 253 -8.66 -32.57 29.41
N VAL A 254 -9.15 -31.34 29.28
CA VAL A 254 -10.58 -31.02 29.46
C VAL A 254 -11.48 -31.87 28.53
N ALA A 255 -11.09 -32.04 27.27
CA ALA A 255 -11.85 -32.84 26.33
C ALA A 255 -11.89 -34.31 26.72
N ILE A 256 -10.73 -34.91 27.09
CA ILE A 256 -10.63 -36.34 27.49
C ILE A 256 -11.37 -36.60 28.81
N GLU A 257 -11.19 -35.74 29.78
CA GLU A 257 -11.89 -35.88 31.08
C GLU A 257 -13.40 -35.84 30.91
N ARG A 258 -13.90 -34.91 30.03
CA ARG A 258 -15.33 -34.82 29.73
C ARG A 258 -15.90 -36.07 29.01
N GLU A 259 -15.17 -36.55 27.98
CA GLU A 259 -15.70 -37.64 27.13
C GLU A 259 -15.51 -39.05 27.72
N LEU A 260 -14.42 -39.24 28.49
CA LEU A 260 -14.08 -40.56 29.04
C LEU A 260 -14.39 -40.72 30.55
N GLY A 261 -14.72 -39.62 31.25
CA GLY A 261 -15.00 -39.65 32.67
C GLY A 261 -13.75 -39.96 33.53
N LEU A 262 -12.57 -39.67 32.99
CA LEU A 262 -11.28 -39.88 33.68
C LEU A 262 -10.85 -38.60 34.37
N GLU A 263 -10.05 -38.71 35.42
CA GLU A 263 -9.28 -37.60 35.99
C GLU A 263 -7.81 -37.72 35.51
N LEU A 264 -7.30 -36.70 34.86
CA LEU A 264 -5.91 -36.67 34.38
C LEU A 264 -5.06 -35.76 35.27
N ASP A 265 -3.85 -36.21 35.57
CA ASP A 265 -2.86 -35.43 36.29
C ASP A 265 -2.11 -34.43 35.37
N ASP A 266 -1.35 -33.53 36.00
CA ASP A 266 -0.56 -32.52 35.30
C ASP A 266 0.56 -33.15 34.44
N ALA A 267 1.06 -34.33 34.81
CA ALA A 267 2.04 -35.04 33.99
C ALA A 267 1.44 -35.54 32.67
N MET A 268 0.18 -36.02 32.71
CA MET A 268 -0.54 -36.40 31.50
C MET A 268 -0.91 -35.19 30.66
N GLU A 269 -1.37 -34.09 31.28
CA GLU A 269 -1.64 -32.83 30.56
C GLU A 269 -0.39 -32.38 29.79
N LYS A 270 0.80 -32.38 30.44
CA LYS A 270 2.04 -32.02 29.75
C LYS A 270 2.37 -32.96 28.60
N LYS A 271 2.21 -34.28 28.76
CA LYS A 271 2.41 -35.24 27.66
C LYS A 271 1.45 -35.00 26.49
N LEU A 272 0.20 -34.72 26.78
CA LEU A 272 -0.79 -34.34 25.75
C LEU A 272 -0.37 -33.03 25.05
N GLY A 273 0.15 -32.08 25.79
CA GLY A 273 0.70 -30.83 25.23
C GLY A 273 1.87 -31.05 24.26
N GLU A 274 2.81 -31.89 24.62
CA GLU A 274 3.94 -32.26 23.76
C GLU A 274 3.49 -32.98 22.48
N LEU A 275 2.42 -33.77 22.55
CA LEU A 275 1.88 -34.51 21.42
C LEU A 275 1.01 -33.65 20.49
N ILE A 276 0.06 -32.90 21.06
CA ILE A 276 -0.97 -32.16 20.31
C ILE A 276 -0.52 -30.71 19.99
N GLY A 277 0.30 -30.13 20.85
CA GLY A 277 0.74 -28.74 20.71
C GLY A 277 1.37 -28.41 19.35
N PRO A 278 2.31 -29.23 18.84
CA PRO A 278 2.91 -28.98 17.53
C PRO A 278 1.89 -28.96 16.36
N GLU A 279 0.91 -29.87 16.38
CA GLU A 279 -0.16 -29.92 15.35
C GLU A 279 -1.11 -28.74 15.52
N PHE A 280 -1.47 -28.38 16.74
CA PHE A 280 -2.29 -27.20 17.00
C PHE A 280 -1.57 -25.91 16.62
N GLY A 281 -0.25 -25.80 16.85
CA GLY A 281 0.59 -24.70 16.39
C GLY A 281 0.67 -24.61 14.86
N ARG A 282 0.80 -25.77 14.18
CA ARG A 282 0.78 -25.86 12.71
C ARG A 282 -0.57 -25.41 12.14
N ASP A 283 -1.68 -25.86 12.70
CA ASP A 283 -3.01 -25.45 12.29
C ASP A 283 -3.21 -23.93 12.35
N ASN A 284 -2.74 -23.31 13.44
CA ASN A 284 -2.77 -21.86 13.59
C ASN A 284 -1.84 -21.14 12.60
N TRP A 285 -0.68 -21.70 12.29
CA TRP A 285 0.21 -21.17 11.27
C TRP A 285 -0.41 -21.26 9.87
N GLU A 286 -1.02 -22.38 9.52
CA GLU A 286 -1.75 -22.51 8.25
C GLU A 286 -2.91 -21.52 8.15
N ALA A 287 -3.61 -21.24 9.24
CA ALA A 287 -4.65 -20.21 9.28
C ALA A 287 -4.09 -18.79 9.02
N ILE A 288 -2.84 -18.49 9.42
CA ILE A 288 -2.17 -17.24 9.07
C ILE A 288 -1.87 -17.19 7.57
N VAL A 289 -1.34 -18.26 6.99
CA VAL A 289 -1.06 -18.36 5.55
C VAL A 289 -2.35 -18.20 4.74
N GLU A 290 -3.43 -18.89 5.13
CA GLU A 290 -4.75 -18.77 4.52
C GLU A 290 -5.30 -17.33 4.61
N PHE A 291 -5.17 -16.70 5.76
CA PHE A 291 -5.61 -15.31 5.94
C PHE A 291 -4.90 -14.35 4.99
N MET A 292 -3.60 -14.56 4.72
CA MET A 292 -2.78 -13.69 3.88
C MET A 292 -2.91 -13.99 2.38
N SER A 293 -3.05 -15.27 2.00
CA SER A 293 -3.10 -15.72 0.60
C SER A 293 -4.52 -16.01 0.10
N GLY A 294 -5.45 -16.34 1.00
CA GLY A 294 -6.79 -16.79 0.68
C GLY A 294 -6.93 -18.32 0.50
N ARG A 295 -5.83 -19.05 0.64
CA ARG A 295 -5.81 -20.52 0.47
C ARG A 295 -5.03 -21.17 1.60
N ARG A 296 -5.60 -22.26 2.13
CA ARG A 296 -4.94 -23.04 3.19
C ARG A 296 -3.86 -23.95 2.61
N PRO A 297 -2.65 -24.01 3.19
CA PRO A 297 -1.56 -24.88 2.68
C PRO A 297 -1.93 -26.34 2.51
N SER A 298 -2.57 -26.96 3.52
CA SER A 298 -3.00 -28.37 3.48
C SER A 298 -3.98 -28.67 2.34
N ASP A 299 -4.80 -27.70 1.94
CA ASP A 299 -5.85 -27.86 0.94
C ASP A 299 -5.40 -27.41 -0.46
N THR A 300 -4.20 -26.84 -0.59
CA THR A 300 -3.69 -26.28 -1.85
C THR A 300 -2.78 -27.30 -2.56
N PRO A 301 -3.13 -27.76 -3.77
CA PRO A 301 -2.28 -28.62 -4.58
C PRO A 301 -0.91 -27.99 -4.84
N LYS A 302 0.15 -28.81 -4.89
CA LYS A 302 1.53 -28.32 -5.10
C LYS A 302 1.70 -27.45 -6.36
N ALA A 303 0.99 -27.80 -7.43
CA ALA A 303 1.03 -27.06 -8.70
C ALA A 303 0.43 -25.64 -8.59
N GLU A 304 -0.44 -25.39 -7.61
CA GLU A 304 -1.14 -24.13 -7.43
C GLU A 304 -0.50 -23.21 -6.38
N ARG A 305 0.43 -23.72 -5.58
CA ARG A 305 1.02 -22.98 -4.45
C ARG A 305 1.73 -21.70 -4.85
N ASN A 306 2.23 -21.61 -6.08
CA ASN A 306 2.90 -20.42 -6.61
C ASN A 306 1.95 -19.46 -7.38
N LEU A 307 0.68 -19.84 -7.57
CA LEU A 307 -0.29 -18.96 -8.20
C LEU A 307 -0.69 -17.82 -7.24
N PRO A 308 -0.90 -16.59 -7.75
CA PRO A 308 -1.37 -15.50 -6.93
C PRO A 308 -2.62 -15.89 -6.14
N GLY A 309 -2.67 -15.52 -4.88
CA GLY A 309 -3.84 -15.69 -4.04
C GLY A 309 -4.95 -14.70 -4.36
N ASP A 310 -6.09 -14.82 -3.67
CA ASP A 310 -7.23 -13.92 -3.84
C ASP A 310 -7.25 -12.77 -2.81
N ARG A 311 -6.35 -12.79 -1.83
CA ARG A 311 -6.26 -11.77 -0.78
C ARG A 311 -5.31 -10.66 -1.16
N LYS A 312 -5.82 -9.43 -1.11
CA LYS A 312 -5.05 -8.23 -1.38
C LYS A 312 -4.28 -7.78 -0.14
N ILE A 313 -3.02 -7.46 -0.34
CA ILE A 313 -2.19 -6.70 0.60
C ILE A 313 -1.61 -5.48 -0.09
N VAL A 314 -1.21 -4.49 0.71
CA VAL A 314 -0.37 -3.39 0.23
C VAL A 314 0.94 -3.41 1.00
N ALA A 315 2.03 -3.58 0.26
CA ALA A 315 3.39 -3.50 0.78
C ALA A 315 3.92 -2.07 0.65
N VAL A 316 4.40 -1.51 1.75
CA VAL A 316 4.97 -0.16 1.82
C VAL A 316 6.35 -0.24 2.45
N ILE A 317 7.35 0.34 1.80
CA ILE A 317 8.70 0.45 2.37
C ILE A 317 8.90 1.85 2.90
N TYR A 318 9.23 1.91 4.16
CA TYR A 318 9.61 3.15 4.86
C TYR A 318 11.13 3.20 5.05
N GLU A 319 11.70 4.39 4.89
CA GLU A 319 13.14 4.65 5.08
C GLU A 319 13.34 5.83 6.01
N GLY A 320 14.35 5.75 6.86
CA GLY A 320 14.79 6.82 7.75
C GLY A 320 15.61 6.32 8.94
N VAL A 321 15.95 7.23 9.83
CA VAL A 321 16.68 6.88 11.06
C VAL A 321 15.74 6.19 12.03
N ASP A 322 16.18 5.06 12.61
CA ASP A 322 15.41 4.21 13.52
C ASP A 322 14.07 3.72 12.91
N ALA A 323 14.06 3.40 11.62
CA ALA A 323 12.81 3.12 10.89
C ALA A 323 12.03 1.95 11.48
N VAL A 324 12.70 0.84 11.79
CA VAL A 324 12.07 -0.34 12.40
C VAL A 324 11.40 0.02 13.72
N LYS A 325 12.14 0.67 14.63
CA LYS A 325 11.63 1.06 15.94
C LYS A 325 10.40 1.96 15.85
N LYS A 326 10.50 3.03 15.06
CA LYS A 326 9.40 4.02 14.89
C LYS A 326 8.13 3.40 14.31
N ILE A 327 8.27 2.54 13.28
CA ILE A 327 7.11 1.85 12.70
C ILE A 327 6.47 0.90 13.70
N ARG A 328 7.25 0.16 14.49
CA ARG A 328 6.71 -0.75 15.51
C ARG A 328 6.04 -0.03 16.67
N GLU A 329 6.53 1.14 17.06
CA GLU A 329 5.87 1.99 18.07
C GLU A 329 4.50 2.47 17.60
N VAL A 330 4.39 2.93 16.35
CA VAL A 330 3.12 3.34 15.75
C VAL A 330 2.17 2.15 15.57
N LEU A 331 2.70 0.98 15.20
CA LEU A 331 1.90 -0.23 14.98
C LEU A 331 1.31 -0.77 16.29
N GLY A 332 2.08 -0.80 17.36
CA GLY A 332 1.70 -1.42 18.64
C GLY A 332 1.96 -2.94 18.70
N PRO A 333 1.80 -3.56 19.89
CA PRO A 333 1.99 -4.99 20.11
C PRO A 333 1.00 -5.84 19.29
N THR A 334 1.35 -7.12 19.05
CA THR A 334 0.59 -8.02 18.18
C THR A 334 -0.87 -8.22 18.62
N ASP A 335 -1.09 -8.26 19.93
CA ASP A 335 -2.41 -8.37 20.53
C ASP A 335 -3.08 -6.98 20.66
N PRO A 336 -4.17 -6.70 19.93
CA PRO A 336 -4.86 -5.40 20.01
C PRO A 336 -5.42 -5.09 21.40
N SER A 337 -5.72 -6.10 22.20
CA SER A 337 -6.23 -5.90 23.58
C SER A 337 -5.18 -5.28 24.52
N LYS A 338 -3.89 -5.53 24.22
CA LYS A 338 -2.73 -5.02 24.95
C LYS A 338 -2.12 -3.77 24.33
N ALA A 339 -2.65 -3.33 23.19
CA ALA A 339 -2.11 -2.21 22.44
C ALA A 339 -2.54 -0.87 23.08
N PRO A 340 -1.60 0.08 23.24
CA PRO A 340 -1.92 1.43 23.70
C PRO A 340 -2.84 2.16 22.73
N SER A 341 -3.71 3.05 23.25
CA SER A 341 -4.54 3.93 22.44
C SER A 341 -3.71 4.76 21.48
N GLY A 342 -4.23 4.96 20.25
CA GLY A 342 -3.54 5.67 19.18
C GLY A 342 -2.55 4.84 18.39
N THR A 343 -2.35 3.56 18.72
CA THR A 343 -1.60 2.63 17.87
C THR A 343 -2.51 1.98 16.84
N ILE A 344 -1.96 1.59 15.69
CA ILE A 344 -2.73 1.00 14.58
C ILE A 344 -3.50 -0.25 15.02
N ARG A 345 -2.85 -1.13 15.79
CA ARG A 345 -3.50 -2.37 16.23
C ARG A 345 -4.61 -2.13 17.26
N LYS A 346 -4.51 -1.05 18.06
CA LYS A 346 -5.60 -0.64 18.96
C LYS A 346 -6.80 -0.12 18.18
N GLU A 347 -6.55 0.73 17.18
CA GLU A 347 -7.61 1.42 16.44
C GLU A 347 -8.29 0.53 15.39
N PHE A 348 -7.54 -0.38 14.75
CA PHE A 348 -8.02 -1.17 13.61
C PHE A 348 -8.02 -2.68 13.83
N GLY A 349 -7.35 -3.18 14.87
CA GLY A 349 -7.23 -4.62 15.13
C GLY A 349 -8.42 -5.16 15.91
N ASN A 350 -8.83 -6.40 15.61
CA ASN A 350 -9.90 -7.13 16.29
C ASN A 350 -9.35 -8.34 17.07
N SER A 351 -8.26 -8.95 16.59
CA SER A 351 -7.63 -10.14 17.19
C SER A 351 -6.15 -10.17 16.86
N ILE A 352 -5.40 -11.13 17.43
CA ILE A 352 -3.99 -11.35 17.13
C ILE A 352 -3.75 -11.59 15.62
N MET A 353 -4.69 -12.23 14.92
CA MET A 353 -4.59 -12.50 13.48
C MET A 353 -5.09 -11.29 12.65
N VAL A 354 -6.27 -10.78 12.98
CA VAL A 354 -6.95 -9.67 12.29
C VAL A 354 -6.54 -8.38 13.00
N ASN A 355 -5.33 -7.87 12.71
CA ASN A 355 -4.70 -6.76 13.42
C ASN A 355 -4.15 -5.65 12.54
N ALA A 356 -4.76 -5.46 11.38
CA ALA A 356 -4.60 -4.38 10.41
C ALA A 356 -3.28 -4.39 9.63
N ALA A 357 -2.13 -4.54 10.29
CA ALA A 357 -0.84 -4.47 9.61
C ALA A 357 0.21 -5.39 10.23
N HIS A 358 1.17 -5.79 9.38
CA HIS A 358 2.45 -6.34 9.76
C HIS A 358 3.54 -5.29 9.59
N ALA A 359 4.57 -5.34 10.41
CA ALA A 359 5.83 -4.62 10.21
C ALA A 359 7.00 -5.51 10.59
N SER A 360 8.08 -5.44 9.80
CA SER A 360 9.33 -6.15 10.10
C SER A 360 9.83 -5.79 11.49
N ASP A 361 10.39 -6.77 12.21
CA ASP A 361 10.84 -6.60 13.61
C ASP A 361 12.31 -6.24 13.74
N SER A 362 13.07 -6.40 12.65
CA SER A 362 14.47 -6.01 12.55
C SER A 362 14.84 -5.61 11.12
N PRO A 363 16.00 -4.95 10.89
CA PRO A 363 16.51 -4.71 9.55
C PRO A 363 16.75 -6.00 8.75
N GLU A 364 17.18 -7.08 9.41
CA GLU A 364 17.41 -8.40 8.82
C GLU A 364 16.09 -9.04 8.37
N SER A 365 15.04 -8.96 9.19
CA SER A 365 13.68 -9.38 8.83
C SER A 365 13.16 -8.58 7.63
N ALA A 366 13.36 -7.27 7.61
CA ALA A 366 12.98 -6.43 6.48
C ALA A 366 13.70 -6.83 5.20
N ALA A 367 15.01 -7.10 5.28
CA ALA A 367 15.82 -7.55 4.13
C ALA A 367 15.36 -8.91 3.59
N ARG A 368 14.91 -9.83 4.45
CA ARG A 368 14.33 -11.12 4.06
C ARG A 368 12.92 -10.99 3.48
N GLU A 369 12.08 -10.17 4.08
CA GLU A 369 10.66 -10.08 3.76
C GLU A 369 10.37 -9.30 2.47
N MET A 370 11.15 -8.25 2.18
CA MET A 370 10.98 -7.43 0.97
C MET A 370 11.10 -8.21 -0.36
N PRO A 371 12.08 -9.12 -0.55
CA PRO A 371 12.13 -9.97 -1.74
C PRO A 371 10.94 -10.92 -1.87
N ILE A 372 10.44 -11.49 -0.77
CA ILE A 372 9.30 -12.43 -0.78
C ILE A 372 8.05 -11.75 -1.35
N VAL A 373 7.76 -10.52 -0.95
CA VAL A 373 6.63 -9.76 -1.52
C VAL A 373 6.96 -9.16 -2.89
N GLY A 374 8.16 -9.41 -3.40
CA GLY A 374 8.61 -8.97 -4.71
C GLY A 374 8.51 -7.45 -4.87
N ILE A 375 8.92 -6.66 -3.87
CA ILE A 375 8.73 -5.18 -3.90
C ILE A 375 9.37 -4.52 -5.12
N GLN A 376 10.45 -5.07 -5.64
CA GLN A 376 11.13 -4.59 -6.85
C GLN A 376 10.45 -5.07 -8.13
N THR A 377 9.72 -6.20 -8.09
CA THR A 377 9.08 -6.78 -9.27
C THR A 377 8.01 -5.84 -9.82
N ASN A 378 8.15 -5.52 -11.10
CA ASN A 378 7.21 -4.66 -11.80
C ASN A 378 5.94 -5.45 -12.17
N ASN A 379 4.83 -5.13 -11.52
CA ASN A 379 3.52 -5.67 -11.84
C ASN A 379 2.57 -4.63 -12.51
N LEU A 380 3.06 -3.41 -12.71
CA LEU A 380 2.32 -2.36 -13.40
C LEU A 380 2.35 -2.60 -14.93
N ARG A 381 3.55 -2.76 -15.49
CA ARG A 381 3.74 -2.93 -16.93
C ARG A 381 2.92 -4.08 -17.51
N PRO A 382 2.94 -5.31 -16.95
CA PRO A 382 2.11 -6.41 -17.45
C PRO A 382 0.61 -6.09 -17.46
N LEU A 383 0.08 -5.43 -16.42
CA LEU A 383 -1.32 -5.05 -16.39
C LEU A 383 -1.69 -4.08 -17.53
N ILE A 384 -0.83 -3.10 -17.80
CA ILE A 384 -1.12 -2.10 -18.84
C ILE A 384 -1.00 -2.72 -20.22
N GLU A 385 0.00 -3.59 -20.47
CA GLU A 385 0.15 -4.35 -21.71
C GLU A 385 -1.02 -5.31 -21.95
N GLU A 386 -1.50 -6.00 -20.91
CA GLU A 386 -2.69 -6.86 -20.98
C GLU A 386 -3.96 -6.07 -21.31
N THR A 387 -4.12 -4.86 -20.75
CA THR A 387 -5.34 -4.06 -20.91
C THR A 387 -5.38 -3.29 -22.22
N TYR A 388 -4.26 -2.73 -22.65
CA TYR A 388 -4.21 -1.76 -23.76
C TYR A 388 -3.26 -2.15 -24.89
N GLY A 389 -2.63 -3.32 -24.82
CA GLY A 389 -1.65 -3.77 -25.80
C GLY A 389 -0.30 -3.07 -25.68
N SER A 390 0.44 -2.97 -26.79
CA SER A 390 1.79 -2.40 -26.82
C SER A 390 1.86 -1.02 -26.18
N LEU A 391 2.95 -0.77 -25.47
CA LEU A 391 3.25 0.51 -24.82
C LEU A 391 3.78 1.59 -25.80
N ASN A 392 3.95 1.23 -27.06
CA ASN A 392 4.43 2.15 -28.12
C ASN A 392 3.33 3.11 -28.57
#